data_6139d22dc34d0b8917833a2e7bd0e1f8
#
_entry.id   6139d22dc34d0b8917833a2e7bd0e1f8
#
_cell.length_a   1.000
_cell.length_b   1.000
_cell.length_c   1.000
_cell.angle_alpha   90.00
_cell.angle_beta   90.00
_cell.angle_gamma   90.00
#
_symmetry.space_group_name_H-M   'P 1'
#
loop_
_entity.id
_entity.type
_entity.pdbx_description
1 polymer ?
#
loop_
_entity_poly.entity_id
_entity_poly.type
_entity_poly.pdbx_seq_one_letter_code
_entity_poly.pdbx_strand_id
1 'polypeptide(L)'
;MTVSEIDPRVAGAEPGLAGLAGSVWRRLRQGDLGSLPVVLGLAAVWIYFQSANENFLSSGNLTNLMLQIAATGTISVGVVMVLLLGEIDLSVGYVSGLAAATMAVLNVKSDWPAVPAILAGLAVGAAIGLVQGLWVTKLRVPSFVVTLAGFLAWQGALLHVLGSTGTVNLTDETITGLAGTFFSDGVGWALAALTIVATVVAVVLRRRRSAAAGLEGVPLRDDVLKVVVVSVGTVVAVAVFNDDRGLPLGVMIFIGFVLIFDFLTRRTVFGRHVFAVGGNAEAARRAGIRVDRVRTV
;
A
#
# COMPACT_ATOMS: atom_id res chain seq x y z
N MET A 1 -6.99 -17.73 -50.38
CA MET A 1 -6.75 -17.05 -49.07
C MET A 1 -6.58 -18.15 -48.04
N THR A 2 -5.36 -18.43 -47.68
CA THR A 2 -4.96 -19.51 -46.77
C THR A 2 -5.17 -19.09 -45.35
N VAL A 3 -5.91 -19.90 -44.59
CA VAL A 3 -6.10 -19.78 -43.15
C VAL A 3 -4.79 -20.18 -42.48
N SER A 4 -3.96 -19.21 -42.12
CA SER A 4 -2.84 -19.46 -41.18
C SER A 4 -2.30 -18.13 -40.69
N GLU A 5 -2.61 -17.84 -39.49
CA GLU A 5 -1.78 -17.29 -38.45
C GLU A 5 -2.71 -16.87 -37.31
N ILE A 6 -3.19 -17.86 -36.59
CA ILE A 6 -3.75 -17.61 -35.27
C ILE A 6 -2.55 -17.16 -34.45
N ASP A 7 -2.57 -15.91 -34.00
CA ASP A 7 -1.57 -15.34 -33.07
C ASP A 7 -1.31 -16.37 -31.94
N PRO A 8 -0.08 -16.85 -31.75
CA PRO A 8 0.22 -17.85 -30.70
C PRO A 8 -0.12 -17.37 -29.29
N ARG A 9 -0.49 -16.10 -29.12
CA ARG A 9 -1.00 -15.54 -27.86
C ARG A 9 -2.47 -15.91 -27.59
N VAL A 10 -3.20 -16.38 -28.61
CA VAL A 10 -4.61 -16.80 -28.54
C VAL A 10 -4.75 -18.32 -28.52
N ALA A 11 -3.68 -19.07 -28.77
CA ALA A 11 -3.67 -20.52 -28.66
C ALA A 11 -3.90 -20.93 -27.20
N GLY A 12 -5.07 -21.52 -26.93
CA GLY A 12 -5.58 -21.83 -25.61
C GLY A 12 -4.57 -22.54 -24.72
N ALA A 13 -4.46 -22.05 -23.48
CA ALA A 13 -3.71 -22.71 -22.43
C ALA A 13 -4.29 -24.11 -22.18
N GLU A 14 -3.45 -25.14 -22.31
CA GLU A 14 -3.79 -26.51 -21.91
C GLU A 14 -4.35 -26.52 -20.47
N PRO A 15 -5.53 -27.09 -20.22
CA PRO A 15 -6.10 -27.11 -18.88
C PRO A 15 -5.38 -28.15 -18.01
N GLY A 16 -4.72 -27.69 -16.93
CA GLY A 16 -4.16 -28.55 -15.91
C GLY A 16 -2.86 -28.03 -15.28
N LEU A 17 -2.43 -28.64 -14.17
CA LEU A 17 -1.15 -28.34 -13.49
C LEU A 17 0.04 -28.53 -14.43
N ALA A 18 -0.01 -29.49 -15.36
CA ALA A 18 0.99 -29.71 -16.40
C ALA A 18 1.07 -28.49 -17.38
N GLY A 19 -0.06 -27.88 -17.72
CA GLY A 19 -0.10 -26.67 -18.55
C GLY A 19 0.47 -25.44 -17.84
N LEU A 20 0.28 -25.33 -16.52
CA LEU A 20 0.91 -24.29 -15.70
C LEU A 20 2.43 -24.48 -15.64
N ALA A 21 2.92 -25.69 -15.37
CA ALA A 21 4.33 -25.99 -15.38
C ALA A 21 4.96 -25.74 -16.76
N GLY A 22 4.29 -26.14 -17.84
CA GLY A 22 4.72 -25.89 -19.22
C GLY A 22 4.72 -24.42 -19.61
N SER A 23 3.76 -23.61 -19.11
CA SER A 23 3.73 -22.16 -19.35
C SER A 23 4.82 -21.43 -18.55
N VAL A 24 5.05 -21.82 -17.30
CA VAL A 24 6.16 -21.31 -16.48
C VAL A 24 7.50 -21.66 -17.13
N TRP A 25 7.68 -22.92 -17.57
CA TRP A 25 8.90 -23.35 -18.23
C TRP A 25 9.16 -22.61 -19.56
N ARG A 26 8.13 -22.35 -20.35
CA ARG A 26 8.25 -21.54 -21.58
C ARG A 26 8.64 -20.10 -21.30
N ARG A 27 8.03 -19.45 -20.29
CA ARG A 27 8.40 -18.09 -19.85
C ARG A 27 9.83 -18.02 -19.32
N LEU A 28 10.26 -19.02 -18.53
CA LEU A 28 11.64 -19.16 -18.07
C LEU A 28 12.62 -19.24 -19.25
N ARG A 29 12.31 -20.04 -20.27
CA ARG A 29 13.14 -20.17 -21.49
C ARG A 29 13.17 -18.91 -22.36
N GLN A 30 12.12 -18.12 -22.33
CA GLN A 30 12.01 -16.85 -23.08
C GLN A 30 12.61 -15.66 -22.33
N GLY A 31 13.16 -15.87 -21.14
CA GLY A 31 13.72 -14.80 -20.29
C GLY A 31 12.68 -13.90 -19.63
N ASP A 32 11.36 -14.20 -19.77
CA ASP A 32 10.29 -13.50 -19.09
C ASP A 32 10.03 -14.15 -17.73
N LEU A 33 10.89 -13.82 -16.78
CA LEU A 33 10.85 -14.37 -15.43
C LEU A 33 9.71 -13.77 -14.56
N GLY A 34 9.10 -12.69 -15.01
CA GLY A 34 8.03 -11.99 -14.29
C GLY A 34 8.40 -11.74 -12.82
N SER A 35 7.55 -12.15 -11.89
CA SER A 35 7.77 -12.03 -10.44
C SER A 35 8.59 -13.17 -9.81
N LEU A 36 8.97 -14.20 -10.58
CA LEU A 36 9.63 -15.40 -10.06
C LEU A 36 10.95 -15.11 -9.32
N PRO A 37 11.88 -14.25 -9.84
CA PRO A 37 13.13 -13.92 -9.13
C PRO A 37 12.86 -13.28 -7.76
N VAL A 38 11.83 -12.41 -7.68
CA VAL A 38 11.44 -11.76 -6.42
C VAL A 38 10.90 -12.78 -5.42
N VAL A 39 10.05 -13.69 -5.86
CA VAL A 39 9.50 -14.75 -5.00
C VAL A 39 10.59 -15.70 -4.51
N LEU A 40 11.50 -16.11 -5.41
CA LEU A 40 12.63 -16.96 -5.06
C LEU A 40 13.62 -16.26 -4.12
N GLY A 41 13.91 -14.99 -4.38
CA GLY A 41 14.74 -14.17 -3.49
C GLY A 41 14.14 -14.03 -2.10
N LEU A 42 12.85 -13.75 -2.01
CA LEU A 42 12.13 -13.68 -0.74
C LEU A 42 12.15 -15.02 -0.02
N ALA A 43 11.86 -16.11 -0.72
CA ALA A 43 11.90 -17.44 -0.13
C ALA A 43 13.32 -17.81 0.39
N ALA A 44 14.36 -17.49 -0.37
CA ALA A 44 15.75 -17.72 0.04
C ALA A 44 16.10 -16.92 1.31
N VAL A 45 15.69 -15.64 1.38
CA VAL A 45 15.86 -14.80 2.57
C VAL A 45 15.15 -15.40 3.78
N TRP A 46 13.91 -15.84 3.62
CA TRP A 46 13.14 -16.44 4.73
C TRP A 46 13.74 -17.75 5.22
N ILE A 47 14.17 -18.62 4.30
CA ILE A 47 14.84 -19.89 4.63
C ILE A 47 16.16 -19.62 5.37
N TYR A 48 16.95 -18.66 4.87
CA TYR A 48 18.21 -18.30 5.51
C TYR A 48 18.00 -17.79 6.95
N PHE A 49 17.10 -16.81 7.13
CA PHE A 49 16.87 -16.26 8.47
C PHE A 49 16.25 -17.26 9.44
N GLN A 50 15.35 -18.14 8.97
CA GLN A 50 14.81 -19.20 9.80
C GLN A 50 15.89 -20.24 10.20
N SER A 51 16.82 -20.54 9.29
CA SER A 51 17.94 -21.44 9.62
C SER A 51 18.96 -20.82 10.58
N ALA A 52 19.11 -19.49 10.53
CA ALA A 52 20.01 -18.75 11.40
C ALA A 52 19.41 -18.41 12.78
N ASN A 53 18.07 -18.30 12.85
CA ASN A 53 17.35 -17.98 14.09
C ASN A 53 16.00 -18.70 14.10
N GLU A 54 15.82 -19.66 14.98
CA GLU A 54 14.59 -20.46 15.13
C GLU A 54 13.35 -19.60 15.42
N ASN A 55 13.53 -18.42 16.02
CA ASN A 55 12.44 -17.50 16.34
C ASN A 55 12.01 -16.63 15.15
N PHE A 56 12.67 -16.73 13.99
CA PHE A 56 12.37 -15.84 12.86
C PHE A 56 10.91 -15.95 12.37
N LEU A 57 10.38 -17.17 12.26
CA LEU A 57 8.97 -17.43 11.90
C LEU A 57 8.04 -17.56 13.11
N SER A 58 8.48 -17.18 14.33
CA SER A 58 7.59 -17.14 15.48
C SER A 58 6.46 -16.12 15.28
N SER A 59 5.29 -16.40 15.86
CA SER A 59 4.11 -15.54 15.77
C SER A 59 4.42 -14.12 16.26
N GLY A 60 5.17 -13.98 17.35
CA GLY A 60 5.57 -12.69 17.90
C GLY A 60 6.45 -11.88 16.94
N ASN A 61 7.44 -12.53 16.30
CA ASN A 61 8.28 -11.84 15.30
C ASN A 61 7.49 -11.48 14.05
N LEU A 62 6.63 -12.37 13.55
CA LEU A 62 5.79 -12.09 12.38
C LEU A 62 4.79 -10.96 12.66
N THR A 63 4.19 -10.91 13.85
CA THR A 63 3.30 -9.81 14.27
C THR A 63 4.05 -8.48 14.32
N ASN A 64 5.26 -8.45 14.90
CA ASN A 64 6.08 -7.26 14.95
C ASN A 64 6.54 -6.82 13.55
N LEU A 65 6.90 -7.75 12.67
CA LEU A 65 7.21 -7.46 11.27
C LEU A 65 6.01 -6.85 10.54
N MET A 66 4.81 -7.37 10.77
CA MET A 66 3.58 -6.81 10.19
C MET A 66 3.29 -5.39 10.68
N LEU A 67 3.55 -5.05 11.94
CA LEU A 67 3.44 -3.69 12.46
C LEU A 67 4.44 -2.74 11.78
N GLN A 68 5.69 -3.17 11.58
CA GLN A 68 6.69 -2.37 10.86
C GLN A 68 6.29 -2.17 9.38
N ILE A 69 5.80 -3.22 8.73
CA ILE A 69 5.26 -3.15 7.37
C ILE A 69 4.05 -2.21 7.32
N ALA A 70 3.15 -2.24 8.31
CA ALA A 70 1.98 -1.37 8.36
C ALA A 70 2.36 0.11 8.38
N ALA A 71 3.35 0.50 9.19
CA ALA A 71 3.84 1.86 9.26
C ALA A 71 4.44 2.32 7.91
N THR A 72 5.41 1.55 7.39
CA THR A 72 6.06 1.84 6.10
C THR A 72 5.07 1.76 4.94
N GLY A 73 4.15 0.78 4.98
CA GLY A 73 3.11 0.59 3.98
C GLY A 73 2.12 1.75 3.92
N THR A 74 1.74 2.33 5.07
CA THR A 74 0.87 3.51 5.12
C THR A 74 1.53 4.71 4.43
N ILE A 75 2.82 4.94 4.68
CA ILE A 75 3.60 5.97 3.98
C ILE A 75 3.66 5.66 2.48
N SER A 76 3.89 4.41 2.10
CA SER A 76 3.99 3.96 0.72
C SER A 76 2.69 4.16 -0.08
N VAL A 77 1.51 4.10 0.55
CA VAL A 77 0.24 4.44 -0.11
C VAL A 77 0.25 5.89 -0.60
N GLY A 78 0.77 6.83 0.21
CA GLY A 78 0.96 8.23 -0.21
C GLY A 78 1.95 8.37 -1.37
N VAL A 79 3.09 7.67 -1.29
CA VAL A 79 4.10 7.65 -2.38
C VAL A 79 3.49 7.14 -3.68
N VAL A 80 2.68 6.08 -3.63
CA VAL A 80 2.00 5.55 -4.82
C VAL A 80 1.11 6.60 -5.47
N MET A 81 0.40 7.43 -4.69
CA MET A 81 -0.43 8.51 -5.25
C MET A 81 0.40 9.54 -6.03
N VAL A 82 1.58 9.90 -5.53
CA VAL A 82 2.52 10.80 -6.22
C VAL A 82 3.08 10.14 -7.49
N LEU A 83 3.46 8.87 -7.42
CA LEU A 83 3.96 8.11 -8.57
C LEU A 83 2.89 7.94 -9.67
N LEU A 84 1.61 7.78 -9.30
CA LEU A 84 0.51 7.71 -10.26
C LEU A 84 0.34 9.03 -11.05
N LEU A 85 0.79 10.16 -10.52
CA LEU A 85 0.83 11.45 -11.24
C LEU A 85 2.07 11.59 -12.14
N GLY A 86 3.00 10.63 -12.11
CA GLY A 86 4.29 10.70 -12.81
C GLY A 86 5.32 11.59 -12.11
N GLU A 87 5.10 11.91 -10.82
CA GLU A 87 6.00 12.73 -10.02
C GLU A 87 6.83 11.87 -9.06
N ILE A 88 7.94 12.41 -8.57
CA ILE A 88 8.83 11.75 -7.61
C ILE A 88 8.95 12.61 -6.37
N ASP A 89 8.66 12.03 -5.19
CA ASP A 89 8.86 12.67 -3.90
C ASP A 89 9.96 11.95 -3.10
N LEU A 90 11.11 12.62 -2.97
CA LEU A 90 12.25 12.13 -2.21
C LEU A 90 12.19 12.55 -0.73
N SER A 91 11.31 13.48 -0.37
CA SER A 91 11.25 14.07 0.96
C SER A 91 10.34 13.32 1.94
N VAL A 92 9.52 12.38 1.45
CA VAL A 92 8.44 11.74 2.21
C VAL A 92 8.88 11.16 3.56
N GLY A 93 10.09 10.60 3.64
CA GLY A 93 10.64 10.06 4.89
C GLY A 93 10.81 11.13 5.96
N TYR A 94 11.42 12.28 5.61
CA TYR A 94 11.60 13.39 6.55
C TYR A 94 10.34 14.18 6.81
N VAL A 95 9.43 14.26 5.85
CA VAL A 95 8.09 14.85 6.08
C VAL A 95 7.32 14.04 7.11
N SER A 96 7.30 12.71 6.98
CA SER A 96 6.65 11.83 7.96
C SER A 96 7.31 11.91 9.33
N GLY A 97 8.66 11.94 9.36
CA GLY A 97 9.42 12.12 10.60
C GLY A 97 9.15 13.45 11.28
N LEU A 98 9.13 14.56 10.52
CA LEU A 98 8.84 15.89 11.06
C LEU A 98 7.40 16.01 11.58
N ALA A 99 6.43 15.43 10.87
CA ALA A 99 5.04 15.36 11.34
C ALA A 99 4.94 14.59 12.67
N ALA A 100 5.57 13.42 12.74
CA ALA A 100 5.62 12.60 13.96
C ALA A 100 6.36 13.30 15.11
N ALA A 101 7.49 13.95 14.84
CA ALA A 101 8.24 14.71 15.84
C ALA A 101 7.43 15.90 16.37
N THR A 102 6.72 16.62 15.50
CA THR A 102 5.83 17.72 15.91
C THR A 102 4.75 17.21 16.85
N MET A 103 4.06 16.14 16.48
CA MET A 103 3.08 15.49 17.34
C MET A 103 3.69 15.11 18.70
N ALA A 104 4.83 14.43 18.70
CA ALA A 104 5.47 13.94 19.91
C ALA A 104 5.92 15.09 20.83
N VAL A 105 6.52 16.16 20.28
CA VAL A 105 6.96 17.32 21.05
C VAL A 105 5.77 18.08 21.64
N LEU A 106 4.70 18.29 20.88
CA LEU A 106 3.50 18.95 21.39
C LEU A 106 2.85 18.13 22.51
N ASN A 107 2.75 16.81 22.36
CA ASN A 107 2.18 15.96 23.40
C ASN A 107 3.07 15.89 24.64
N VAL A 108 4.38 15.60 24.50
CA VAL A 108 5.25 15.29 25.63
C VAL A 108 5.86 16.55 26.29
N LYS A 109 6.24 17.56 25.49
CA LYS A 109 6.92 18.76 26.02
C LYS A 109 5.97 19.94 26.26
N SER A 110 4.81 19.97 25.59
CA SER A 110 3.85 21.06 25.70
C SER A 110 2.52 20.62 26.31
N ASP A 111 2.44 19.37 26.79
CA ASP A 111 1.26 18.77 27.45
C ASP A 111 -0.03 18.87 26.64
N TRP A 112 0.08 18.83 25.30
CA TRP A 112 -1.10 18.81 24.45
C TRP A 112 -1.81 17.45 24.55
N PRO A 113 -3.15 17.42 24.58
CA PRO A 113 -3.89 16.17 24.48
C PRO A 113 -3.55 15.41 23.17
N ALA A 114 -3.64 14.09 23.19
CA ALA A 114 -3.27 13.23 22.08
C ALA A 114 -3.89 13.64 20.74
N VAL A 115 -5.20 13.84 20.71
CA VAL A 115 -5.94 14.15 19.46
C VAL A 115 -5.50 15.47 18.83
N PRO A 116 -5.44 16.62 19.54
CA PRO A 116 -4.88 17.85 19.00
C PRO A 116 -3.43 17.70 18.52
N ALA A 117 -2.58 16.95 19.25
CA ALA A 117 -1.20 16.73 18.87
C ALA A 117 -1.10 15.91 17.55
N ILE A 118 -1.89 14.85 17.40
CA ILE A 118 -1.99 14.07 16.16
C ILE A 118 -2.44 14.97 15.01
N LEU A 119 -3.49 15.76 15.20
CA LEU A 119 -4.01 16.66 14.16
C LEU A 119 -2.96 17.72 13.75
N ALA A 120 -2.17 18.22 14.69
CA ALA A 120 -1.06 19.14 14.40
C ALA A 120 0.02 18.47 13.55
N GLY A 121 0.41 17.23 13.85
CA GLY A 121 1.33 16.46 13.02
C GLY A 121 0.80 16.25 11.60
N LEU A 122 -0.46 15.86 11.46
CA LEU A 122 -1.11 15.72 10.16
C LEU A 122 -1.18 17.06 9.40
N ALA A 123 -1.45 18.16 10.09
CA ALA A 123 -1.49 19.50 9.49
C ALA A 123 -0.10 19.94 8.98
N VAL A 124 0.98 19.61 9.68
CA VAL A 124 2.35 19.85 9.23
C VAL A 124 2.64 19.09 7.95
N GLY A 125 2.32 17.81 7.89
CA GLY A 125 2.51 17.01 6.68
C GLY A 125 1.71 17.57 5.49
N ALA A 126 0.44 17.92 5.71
CA ALA A 126 -0.43 18.52 4.70
C ALA A 126 0.08 19.90 4.23
N ALA A 127 0.54 20.76 5.15
CA ALA A 127 1.10 22.06 4.81
C ALA A 127 2.37 21.94 3.96
N ILE A 128 3.28 21.01 4.31
CA ILE A 128 4.47 20.74 3.52
C ILE A 128 4.11 20.24 2.14
N GLY A 129 3.20 19.26 2.02
CA GLY A 129 2.74 18.77 0.74
C GLY A 129 2.12 19.86 -0.13
N LEU A 130 1.30 20.75 0.46
CA LEU A 130 0.73 21.89 -0.23
C LEU A 130 1.81 22.85 -0.75
N VAL A 131 2.80 23.21 0.08
CA VAL A 131 3.90 24.09 -0.31
C VAL A 131 4.70 23.49 -1.47
N GLN A 132 5.09 22.21 -1.36
CA GLN A 132 5.81 21.51 -2.43
C GLN A 132 4.96 21.40 -3.70
N GLY A 133 3.69 21.05 -3.58
CA GLY A 133 2.75 20.98 -4.72
C GLY A 133 2.57 22.32 -5.42
N LEU A 134 2.52 23.42 -4.67
CA LEU A 134 2.48 24.78 -5.25
C LEU A 134 3.78 25.15 -5.97
N TRP A 135 4.94 24.75 -5.45
CA TRP A 135 6.21 25.00 -6.14
C TRP A 135 6.30 24.24 -7.45
N VAL A 136 5.88 22.98 -7.46
CA VAL A 136 5.85 22.18 -8.69
C VAL A 136 4.87 22.76 -9.71
N THR A 137 3.67 23.17 -9.29
CA THR A 137 2.60 23.57 -10.20
C THR A 137 2.65 25.03 -10.62
N LYS A 138 2.98 25.96 -9.69
CA LYS A 138 2.98 27.42 -9.95
C LYS A 138 4.34 27.92 -10.41
N LEU A 139 5.40 27.49 -9.77
CA LEU A 139 6.76 27.87 -10.16
C LEU A 139 7.33 26.96 -11.25
N ARG A 140 6.63 25.86 -11.58
CA ARG A 140 7.02 24.89 -12.63
C ARG A 140 8.41 24.29 -12.41
N VAL A 141 8.81 24.15 -11.13
CA VAL A 141 10.05 23.46 -10.77
C VAL A 141 9.80 21.95 -10.83
N PRO A 142 10.69 21.15 -11.43
CA PRO A 142 10.56 19.71 -11.44
C PRO A 142 10.40 19.13 -10.02
N SER A 143 9.48 18.18 -9.83
CA SER A 143 9.14 17.63 -8.50
C SER A 143 10.34 17.07 -7.76
N PHE A 144 11.21 16.32 -8.46
CA PHE A 144 12.40 15.74 -7.82
C PHE A 144 13.36 16.80 -7.27
N VAL A 145 13.45 18.00 -7.90
CA VAL A 145 14.29 19.11 -7.41
C VAL A 145 13.69 19.71 -6.15
N VAL A 146 12.37 19.96 -6.15
CA VAL A 146 11.64 20.49 -5.00
C VAL A 146 11.74 19.52 -3.82
N THR A 147 11.51 18.25 -4.06
CA THR A 147 11.50 17.24 -2.99
C THR A 147 12.89 16.86 -2.52
N LEU A 148 13.93 16.95 -3.37
CA LEU A 148 15.32 16.80 -2.94
C LEU A 148 15.77 17.96 -2.04
N ALA A 149 15.42 19.20 -2.39
CA ALA A 149 15.64 20.35 -1.52
C ALA A 149 14.84 20.21 -0.22
N GLY A 150 13.58 19.77 -0.31
CA GLY A 150 12.73 19.43 0.82
C GLY A 150 13.33 18.35 1.73
N PHE A 151 13.92 17.31 1.17
CA PHE A 151 14.61 16.26 1.92
C PHE A 151 15.61 16.85 2.92
N LEU A 152 16.48 17.78 2.48
CA LEU A 152 17.48 18.43 3.34
C LEU A 152 16.83 19.43 4.31
N ALA A 153 15.87 20.22 3.84
CA ALA A 153 15.19 21.22 4.66
C ALA A 153 14.38 20.58 5.80
N TRP A 154 13.60 19.54 5.49
CA TRP A 154 12.78 18.85 6.50
C TRP A 154 13.62 17.99 7.44
N GLN A 155 14.77 17.47 6.99
CA GLN A 155 15.74 16.85 7.88
C GLN A 155 16.25 17.85 8.93
N GLY A 156 16.66 19.06 8.51
CA GLY A 156 17.08 20.10 9.42
C GLY A 156 15.98 20.54 10.39
N ALA A 157 14.73 20.71 9.86
CA ALA A 157 13.57 21.03 10.66
C ALA A 157 13.24 19.93 11.69
N LEU A 158 13.30 18.67 11.31
CA LEU A 158 13.11 17.53 12.20
C LEU A 158 14.09 17.56 13.38
N LEU A 159 15.38 17.73 13.09
CA LEU A 159 16.41 17.81 14.13
C LEU A 159 16.20 19.03 15.05
N HIS A 160 15.79 20.15 14.49
CA HIS A 160 15.48 21.36 15.27
C HIS A 160 14.29 21.14 16.22
N VAL A 161 13.21 20.51 15.73
CA VAL A 161 12.01 20.21 16.54
C VAL A 161 12.32 19.22 17.66
N LEU A 162 13.10 18.17 17.39
CA LEU A 162 13.51 17.20 18.43
C LEU A 162 14.44 17.82 19.48
N GLY A 163 15.26 18.78 19.07
CA GLY A 163 16.24 19.46 19.93
C GLY A 163 17.51 18.64 20.20
N SER A 164 18.24 18.97 21.23
CA SER A 164 19.57 18.43 21.53
C SER A 164 19.60 16.92 21.82
N THR A 165 18.50 16.35 22.28
CA THR A 165 18.37 14.91 22.57
C THR A 165 18.15 14.06 21.33
N GLY A 166 17.63 14.66 20.25
CA GLY A 166 17.29 13.94 19.00
C GLY A 166 16.16 12.91 19.13
N THR A 167 15.59 12.74 20.33
CA THR A 167 14.55 11.75 20.63
C THR A 167 13.49 12.30 21.56
N VAL A 168 12.27 11.77 21.45
CA VAL A 168 11.15 12.03 22.37
C VAL A 168 10.46 10.71 22.67
N ASN A 169 10.37 10.33 23.94
CA ASN A 169 9.67 9.13 24.37
C ASN A 169 8.18 9.45 24.54
N LEU A 170 7.35 8.80 23.73
CA LEU A 170 5.90 8.89 23.83
C LEU A 170 5.40 8.01 24.97
N THR A 171 4.64 8.59 25.88
CA THR A 171 4.04 7.89 27.03
C THR A 171 2.51 7.94 27.02
N ASP A 172 1.91 8.78 26.16
CA ASP A 172 0.46 8.89 26.03
C ASP A 172 -0.16 7.59 25.51
N GLU A 173 -1.09 7.01 26.26
CA GLU A 173 -1.69 5.72 25.93
C GLU A 173 -2.51 5.74 24.62
N THR A 174 -3.10 6.88 24.24
CA THR A 174 -3.84 7.01 22.99
C THR A 174 -2.91 6.94 21.79
N ILE A 175 -1.78 7.63 21.84
CA ILE A 175 -0.82 7.66 20.74
C ILE A 175 -0.09 6.31 20.62
N THR A 176 0.42 5.81 21.73
CA THR A 176 1.12 4.51 21.76
C THR A 176 0.18 3.36 21.44
N GLY A 177 -1.09 3.47 21.82
CA GLY A 177 -2.14 2.51 21.51
C GLY A 177 -2.41 2.34 20.02
N LEU A 178 -2.11 3.31 19.15
CA LEU A 178 -2.26 3.14 17.69
C LEU A 178 -1.42 1.98 17.15
N ALA A 179 -0.26 1.71 17.74
CA ALA A 179 0.58 0.58 17.39
C ALA A 179 0.53 -0.55 18.43
N GLY A 180 0.21 -0.23 19.69
CA GLY A 180 0.24 -1.14 20.82
C GLY A 180 -1.09 -1.81 21.18
N THR A 181 -2.20 -1.44 20.53
CA THR A 181 -3.50 -2.08 20.76
C THR A 181 -3.67 -3.31 19.90
N PHE A 182 -4.10 -4.39 20.55
CA PHE A 182 -4.43 -5.66 19.90
C PHE A 182 -5.86 -6.05 20.22
N PHE A 183 -6.59 -6.50 19.21
CA PHE A 183 -7.96 -6.96 19.38
C PHE A 183 -7.99 -8.45 19.75
N SER A 184 -9.04 -8.84 20.45
CA SER A 184 -9.22 -10.25 20.84
C SER A 184 -9.35 -11.18 19.64
N ASP A 185 -9.03 -12.44 19.84
CA ASP A 185 -9.11 -13.53 18.84
C ASP A 185 -10.48 -13.57 18.13
N GLY A 186 -11.56 -13.34 18.87
CA GLY A 186 -12.90 -13.31 18.32
C GLY A 186 -13.09 -12.23 17.26
N VAL A 187 -12.50 -11.04 17.48
CA VAL A 187 -12.51 -9.95 16.46
C VAL A 187 -11.69 -10.34 15.25
N GLY A 188 -10.52 -10.94 15.45
CA GLY A 188 -9.67 -11.45 14.37
C GLY A 188 -10.43 -12.44 13.48
N TRP A 189 -11.04 -13.46 14.08
CA TRP A 189 -11.81 -14.45 13.33
C TRP A 189 -13.07 -13.90 12.68
N ALA A 190 -13.76 -12.95 13.31
CA ALA A 190 -14.93 -12.29 12.73
C ALA A 190 -14.54 -11.48 11.47
N LEU A 191 -13.42 -10.76 11.51
CA LEU A 191 -12.91 -10.02 10.36
C LEU A 191 -12.41 -10.95 9.25
N ALA A 192 -11.79 -12.09 9.60
CA ALA A 192 -11.44 -13.12 8.64
C ALA A 192 -12.67 -13.64 7.90
N ALA A 193 -13.70 -14.04 8.64
CA ALA A 193 -14.96 -14.51 8.08
C ALA A 193 -15.61 -13.45 7.18
N LEU A 194 -15.66 -12.19 7.62
CA LEU A 194 -16.17 -11.07 6.84
C LEU A 194 -15.39 -10.88 5.53
N THR A 195 -14.06 -10.94 5.58
CA THR A 195 -13.20 -10.79 4.39
C THR A 195 -13.43 -11.92 3.38
N ILE A 196 -13.55 -13.16 3.85
CA ILE A 196 -13.82 -14.32 3.02
C ILE A 196 -15.21 -14.20 2.37
N VAL A 197 -16.23 -13.90 3.18
CA VAL A 197 -17.61 -13.72 2.67
C VAL A 197 -17.68 -12.58 1.67
N ALA A 198 -17.07 -11.43 1.98
CA ALA A 198 -17.02 -10.28 1.06
C ALA A 198 -16.33 -10.64 -0.26
N THR A 199 -15.25 -11.42 -0.23
CA THR A 199 -14.54 -11.88 -1.42
C THR A 199 -15.42 -12.79 -2.27
N VAL A 200 -16.10 -13.78 -1.66
CA VAL A 200 -17.02 -14.68 -2.35
C VAL A 200 -18.18 -13.90 -2.96
N VAL A 201 -18.82 -13.02 -2.19
CA VAL A 201 -19.92 -12.17 -2.67
C VAL A 201 -19.48 -11.29 -3.83
N ALA A 202 -18.29 -10.66 -3.74
CA ALA A 202 -17.74 -9.84 -4.82
C ALA A 202 -17.53 -10.65 -6.11
N VAL A 203 -17.02 -11.86 -6.02
CA VAL A 203 -16.84 -12.77 -7.15
C VAL A 203 -18.20 -13.16 -7.75
N VAL A 204 -19.17 -13.57 -6.92
CA VAL A 204 -20.50 -13.96 -7.38
C VAL A 204 -21.22 -12.79 -8.06
N LEU A 205 -21.20 -11.60 -7.45
CA LEU A 205 -21.82 -10.40 -8.03
C LEU A 205 -21.18 -10.00 -9.36
N ARG A 206 -19.84 -10.08 -9.45
CA ARG A 206 -19.12 -9.83 -10.71
C ARG A 206 -19.56 -10.81 -11.79
N ARG A 207 -19.63 -12.12 -11.49
CA ARG A 207 -20.09 -13.14 -12.44
C ARG A 207 -21.51 -12.90 -12.91
N ARG A 208 -22.43 -12.59 -11.99
CA ARG A 208 -23.81 -12.28 -12.34
C ARG A 208 -23.92 -11.05 -13.25
N ARG A 209 -23.13 -10.00 -12.98
CA ARG A 209 -23.11 -8.79 -13.83
C ARG A 209 -22.53 -9.06 -15.21
N SER A 210 -21.45 -9.85 -15.33
CA SER A 210 -20.85 -10.22 -16.61
C SER A 210 -21.84 -11.07 -17.43
N ALA A 211 -22.50 -12.06 -16.81
CA ALA A 211 -23.52 -12.88 -17.47
C ALA A 211 -24.73 -12.05 -17.94
N ALA A 212 -25.21 -11.13 -17.11
CA ALA A 212 -26.32 -10.24 -17.48
C ALA A 212 -25.96 -9.27 -18.63
N ALA A 213 -24.68 -8.92 -18.78
CA ALA A 213 -24.16 -8.08 -19.86
C ALA A 213 -23.78 -8.87 -21.13
N GLY A 214 -23.99 -10.19 -21.16
CA GLY A 214 -23.57 -11.04 -22.28
C GLY A 214 -22.07 -11.12 -22.51
N LEU A 215 -21.26 -10.78 -21.49
CA LEU A 215 -19.81 -10.82 -21.59
C LEU A 215 -19.27 -12.20 -21.22
N GLU A 216 -18.24 -12.65 -21.93
CA GLU A 216 -17.49 -13.84 -21.51
C GLU A 216 -16.90 -13.62 -20.11
N GLY A 217 -17.25 -14.50 -19.17
CA GLY A 217 -16.78 -14.42 -17.79
C GLY A 217 -15.32 -14.87 -17.67
N VAL A 218 -14.64 -14.40 -16.65
CA VAL A 218 -13.34 -14.94 -16.23
C VAL A 218 -13.48 -16.45 -15.96
N PRO A 219 -12.50 -17.29 -16.35
CA PRO A 219 -12.53 -18.72 -16.09
C PRO A 219 -12.82 -19.02 -14.61
N LEU A 220 -13.67 -20.02 -14.35
CA LEU A 220 -14.05 -20.38 -12.98
C LEU A 220 -12.83 -20.69 -12.10
N ARG A 221 -11.81 -21.30 -12.69
CA ARG A 221 -10.55 -21.64 -12.03
C ARG A 221 -9.88 -20.42 -11.40
N ASP A 222 -9.84 -19.30 -12.12
CA ASP A 222 -9.14 -18.09 -11.65
C ASP A 222 -9.92 -17.42 -10.51
N ASP A 223 -11.24 -17.50 -10.53
CA ASP A 223 -12.09 -17.04 -9.44
C ASP A 223 -11.94 -17.90 -8.19
N VAL A 224 -11.94 -19.23 -8.36
CA VAL A 224 -11.73 -20.19 -7.28
C VAL A 224 -10.33 -19.98 -6.69
N LEU A 225 -9.30 -19.87 -7.52
CA LEU A 225 -7.93 -19.60 -7.08
C LEU A 225 -7.84 -18.31 -6.26
N LYS A 226 -8.49 -17.25 -6.72
CA LYS A 226 -8.54 -15.97 -5.98
C LYS A 226 -9.18 -16.15 -4.61
N VAL A 227 -10.33 -16.80 -4.54
CA VAL A 227 -11.03 -17.04 -3.25
C VAL A 227 -10.17 -17.88 -2.34
N VAL A 228 -9.56 -18.97 -2.83
CA VAL A 228 -8.70 -19.84 -2.05
C VAL A 228 -7.48 -19.10 -1.51
N VAL A 229 -6.76 -18.35 -2.37
CA VAL A 229 -5.56 -17.60 -1.95
C VAL A 229 -5.90 -16.55 -0.89
N VAL A 230 -6.98 -15.78 -1.10
CA VAL A 230 -7.41 -14.77 -0.12
C VAL A 230 -7.85 -15.44 1.18
N SER A 231 -8.62 -16.53 1.11
CA SER A 231 -9.11 -17.23 2.32
C SER A 231 -7.96 -17.83 3.11
N VAL A 232 -7.07 -18.57 2.46
CA VAL A 232 -5.90 -19.19 3.13
C VAL A 232 -4.99 -18.10 3.71
N GLY A 233 -4.67 -17.06 2.93
CA GLY A 233 -3.83 -15.96 3.42
C GLY A 233 -4.44 -15.24 4.63
N THR A 234 -5.74 -14.98 4.61
CA THR A 234 -6.45 -14.35 5.74
C THR A 234 -6.48 -15.24 6.98
N VAL A 235 -6.79 -16.53 6.80
CA VAL A 235 -6.82 -17.51 7.93
C VAL A 235 -5.44 -17.66 8.55
N VAL A 236 -4.38 -17.81 7.74
CA VAL A 236 -3.00 -17.92 8.23
C VAL A 236 -2.58 -16.64 8.97
N ALA A 237 -2.85 -15.47 8.41
CA ALA A 237 -2.51 -14.20 9.05
C ALA A 237 -3.20 -14.02 10.41
N VAL A 238 -4.51 -14.31 10.48
CA VAL A 238 -5.27 -14.19 11.73
C VAL A 238 -4.83 -15.25 12.74
N ALA A 239 -4.52 -16.48 12.30
CA ALA A 239 -4.00 -17.51 13.19
C ALA A 239 -2.66 -17.09 13.81
N VAL A 240 -1.75 -16.52 13.02
CA VAL A 240 -0.46 -15.99 13.51
C VAL A 240 -0.66 -14.85 14.51
N PHE A 241 -1.56 -13.89 14.23
CA PHE A 241 -1.82 -12.79 15.14
C PHE A 241 -2.45 -13.27 16.46
N ASN A 242 -3.41 -14.18 16.40
CA ASN A 242 -4.09 -14.69 17.59
C ASN A 242 -3.18 -15.59 18.44
N ASP A 243 -2.17 -16.24 17.85
CA ASP A 243 -1.17 -17.03 18.59
C ASP A 243 -0.17 -16.12 19.37
N ASP A 244 -0.05 -14.83 19.00
CA ASP A 244 0.79 -13.84 19.74
C ASP A 244 -0.08 -13.02 20.72
N ARG A 245 -0.62 -11.90 20.23
CA ARG A 245 -1.34 -10.91 21.06
C ARG A 245 -2.71 -10.53 20.48
N GLY A 246 -3.10 -11.14 19.39
CA GLY A 246 -4.29 -10.80 18.63
C GLY A 246 -4.03 -9.86 17.48
N LEU A 247 -5.10 -9.39 16.81
CA LEU A 247 -5.03 -8.58 15.61
C LEU A 247 -4.56 -7.14 15.91
N PRO A 248 -3.41 -6.67 15.36
CA PRO A 248 -2.91 -5.33 15.67
C PRO A 248 -3.75 -4.22 15.04
N LEU A 249 -4.09 -3.18 15.80
CA LEU A 249 -4.78 -1.98 15.32
C LEU A 249 -3.99 -1.28 14.19
N GLY A 250 -2.67 -1.19 14.29
CA GLY A 250 -1.83 -0.57 13.26
C GLY A 250 -1.95 -1.25 11.89
N VAL A 251 -2.07 -2.59 11.86
CA VAL A 251 -2.32 -3.34 10.62
C VAL A 251 -3.70 -3.05 10.06
N MET A 252 -4.71 -2.93 10.92
CA MET A 252 -6.08 -2.57 10.49
C MET A 252 -6.12 -1.15 9.90
N ILE A 253 -5.43 -0.19 10.51
CA ILE A 253 -5.29 1.18 9.98
C ILE A 253 -4.66 1.13 8.59
N PHE A 254 -3.56 0.40 8.41
CA PHE A 254 -2.91 0.25 7.10
C PHE A 254 -3.85 -0.33 6.04
N ILE A 255 -4.54 -1.44 6.36
CA ILE A 255 -5.51 -2.05 5.45
C ILE A 255 -6.64 -1.05 5.13
N GLY A 256 -7.13 -0.31 6.13
CA GLY A 256 -8.11 0.75 5.94
C GLY A 256 -7.64 1.82 4.95
N PHE A 257 -6.41 2.30 5.07
CA PHE A 257 -5.79 3.22 4.10
C PHE A 257 -5.75 2.62 2.70
N VAL A 258 -5.27 1.38 2.55
CA VAL A 258 -5.23 0.70 1.24
C VAL A 258 -6.62 0.64 0.61
N LEU A 259 -7.65 0.27 1.37
CA LEU A 259 -9.03 0.17 0.87
C LEU A 259 -9.61 1.55 0.50
N ILE A 260 -9.38 2.58 1.31
CA ILE A 260 -9.82 3.94 1.04
C ILE A 260 -9.16 4.47 -0.24
N PHE A 261 -7.85 4.32 -0.39
CA PHE A 261 -7.14 4.82 -1.56
C PHE A 261 -7.42 3.97 -2.82
N ASP A 262 -7.64 2.66 -2.70
CA ASP A 262 -8.15 1.84 -3.82
C ASP A 262 -9.52 2.33 -4.29
N PHE A 263 -10.43 2.62 -3.34
CA PHE A 263 -11.73 3.20 -3.67
C PHE A 263 -11.60 4.58 -4.32
N LEU A 264 -10.79 5.49 -3.75
CA LEU A 264 -10.56 6.82 -4.29
C LEU A 264 -9.99 6.78 -5.70
N THR A 265 -9.01 5.93 -5.96
CA THR A 265 -8.35 5.83 -7.27
C THR A 265 -9.25 5.18 -8.32
N ARG A 266 -9.94 4.10 -7.97
CA ARG A 266 -10.70 3.30 -8.97
C ARG A 266 -12.16 3.72 -9.13
N ARG A 267 -12.77 4.35 -8.12
CA ARG A 267 -14.22 4.59 -8.10
C ARG A 267 -14.60 6.06 -8.15
N THR A 268 -13.68 7.00 -7.96
CA THR A 268 -13.99 8.43 -7.92
C THR A 268 -13.55 9.17 -9.19
N VAL A 269 -14.11 10.38 -9.38
CA VAL A 269 -13.67 11.30 -10.44
C VAL A 269 -12.23 11.75 -10.21
N PHE A 270 -11.84 11.94 -8.94
CA PHE A 270 -10.47 12.30 -8.56
C PHE A 270 -9.46 11.25 -9.07
N GLY A 271 -9.70 9.97 -8.81
CA GLY A 271 -8.81 8.91 -9.28
C GLY A 271 -8.69 8.87 -10.80
N ARG A 272 -9.81 9.02 -11.52
CA ARG A 272 -9.77 9.12 -13.00
C ARG A 272 -8.91 10.30 -13.49
N HIS A 273 -8.97 11.44 -12.80
CA HIS A 273 -8.14 12.59 -13.13
C HIS A 273 -6.66 12.32 -12.82
N VAL A 274 -6.34 11.64 -11.70
CA VAL A 274 -4.98 11.23 -11.36
C VAL A 274 -4.38 10.36 -12.46
N PHE A 275 -5.07 9.29 -12.89
CA PHE A 275 -4.60 8.45 -13.99
C PHE A 275 -4.49 9.18 -15.33
N ALA A 276 -5.44 10.07 -15.64
CA ALA A 276 -5.39 10.86 -16.87
C ALA A 276 -4.18 11.80 -16.90
N VAL A 277 -3.91 12.49 -15.79
CA VAL A 277 -2.77 13.42 -15.65
C VAL A 277 -1.44 12.66 -15.70
N GLY A 278 -1.32 11.54 -14.97
CA GLY A 278 -0.12 10.72 -14.95
C GLY A 278 0.17 10.05 -16.30
N GLY A 279 -0.87 9.64 -17.04
CA GLY A 279 -0.71 9.07 -18.36
C GLY A 279 -0.25 10.08 -19.41
N ASN A 280 -0.91 11.24 -19.50
CA ASN A 280 -0.50 12.35 -20.37
C ASN A 280 -1.12 13.67 -19.89
N ALA A 281 -0.34 14.48 -19.19
CA ALA A 281 -0.79 15.75 -18.61
C ALA A 281 -1.27 16.75 -19.67
N GLU A 282 -0.66 16.77 -20.86
CA GLU A 282 -1.05 17.69 -21.95
C GLU A 282 -2.40 17.27 -22.56
N ALA A 283 -2.58 15.97 -22.81
CA ALA A 283 -3.88 15.47 -23.29
C ALA A 283 -4.98 15.68 -22.25
N ALA A 284 -4.69 15.45 -20.96
CA ALA A 284 -5.62 15.73 -19.87
C ALA A 284 -6.04 17.21 -19.82
N ARG A 285 -5.08 18.15 -20.01
CA ARG A 285 -5.36 19.59 -20.06
C ARG A 285 -6.27 19.95 -21.24
N ARG A 286 -6.00 19.39 -22.42
CA ARG A 286 -6.86 19.58 -23.61
C ARG A 286 -8.26 19.02 -23.43
N ALA A 287 -8.41 17.97 -22.63
CA ALA A 287 -9.71 17.39 -22.23
C ALA A 287 -10.42 18.20 -21.11
N GLY A 288 -9.88 19.36 -20.70
CA GLY A 288 -10.49 20.24 -19.70
C GLY A 288 -10.15 19.89 -18.24
N ILE A 289 -9.25 18.95 -17.98
CA ILE A 289 -8.81 18.60 -16.62
C ILE A 289 -7.85 19.69 -16.12
N ARG A 290 -8.10 20.19 -14.90
CA ARG A 290 -7.22 21.16 -14.24
C ARG A 290 -6.00 20.46 -13.65
N VAL A 291 -4.98 20.19 -14.49
CA VAL A 291 -3.76 19.44 -14.12
C VAL A 291 -3.10 19.98 -12.86
N ASP A 292 -2.93 21.30 -12.77
CA ASP A 292 -2.27 21.93 -11.61
C ASP A 292 -3.02 21.64 -10.30
N ARG A 293 -4.36 21.66 -10.34
CA ARG A 293 -5.16 21.31 -9.15
C ARG A 293 -5.01 19.85 -8.76
N VAL A 294 -4.99 18.95 -9.73
CA VAL A 294 -4.83 17.50 -9.47
C VAL A 294 -3.46 17.18 -8.88
N ARG A 295 -2.41 17.90 -9.31
CA ARG A 295 -1.05 17.76 -8.79
C ARG A 295 -0.84 18.39 -7.41
N THR A 296 -1.62 19.41 -7.04
CA THR A 296 -1.47 20.12 -5.77
C THR A 296 -2.22 19.44 -4.62
N VAL A 297 -3.32 18.74 -4.93
CA VAL A 297 -4.20 18.06 -3.97
C VAL A 297 -3.83 16.59 -3.83
#